data_22361c236680902ab1ed9bfd7f98ad79
#
_entry.id   22361c236680902ab1ed9bfd7f98ad79
#
_cell.length_a   1.000
_cell.length_b   1.000
_cell.length_c   1.000
_cell.angle_alpha   90.00
_cell.angle_beta   90.00
_cell.angle_gamma   90.00
#
_symmetry.space_group_name_H-M   'P 1'
#
loop_
_entity.id
_entity.type
_entity.pdbx_description
1 polymer ?
#
loop_
_entity_poly.entity_id
_entity_poly.type
_entity_poly.pdbx_seq_one_letter_code
_entity_poly.pdbx_strand_id
1 'polypeptide(L)'
;KFENNMRAIRTLKTLEKEHRPASPEDQEVLSQYVGWGGIPQAFDERNAAWADENRELKYTLTPEEYEMARASTLNAHYTSPTVIRAIYSAVEQMGFHTGNILEPSCGVGNFFGLLPETMQNSRLYGVELDSITGRIAQYLYPQADIAVTGFEKTDRKDFFDLAIGNVPFGAYKVAD
;
A
#
# COMPACT_ATOMS: atom_id res chain seq x y z
N LYS A 1 3.05 -3.21 16.15
CA LYS A 1 3.21 -3.09 14.70
C LYS A 1 3.50 -4.45 14.05
N PHE A 2 4.54 -5.16 14.51
CA PHE A 2 4.94 -6.47 13.95
C PHE A 2 3.75 -7.43 13.88
N GLU A 3 3.10 -7.71 15.00
CA GLU A 3 1.94 -8.59 15.08
C GLU A 3 0.80 -8.20 14.12
N ASN A 4 0.49 -6.90 14.01
CA ASN A 4 -0.54 -6.44 13.08
C ASN A 4 -0.16 -6.72 11.62
N ASN A 5 1.10 -6.46 11.25
CA ASN A 5 1.59 -6.77 9.92
C ASN A 5 1.53 -8.29 9.65
N MET A 6 1.97 -9.13 10.60
CA MET A 6 1.94 -10.58 10.42
C MET A 6 0.51 -11.13 10.33
N ARG A 7 -0.42 -10.60 11.13
CA ARG A 7 -1.85 -10.96 11.02
C ARG A 7 -2.41 -10.60 9.66
N ALA A 8 -2.15 -9.39 9.18
CA ALA A 8 -2.60 -8.95 7.86
C ALA A 8 -2.03 -9.84 6.74
N ILE A 9 -0.73 -10.17 6.80
CA ILE A 9 -0.07 -11.05 5.81
C ILE A 9 -0.67 -12.46 5.84
N ARG A 10 -0.90 -13.03 7.02
CA ARG A 10 -1.52 -14.36 7.12
C ARG A 10 -2.94 -14.36 6.58
N THR A 11 -3.73 -13.31 6.86
CA THR A 11 -5.07 -13.12 6.31
C THR A 11 -5.01 -12.99 4.78
N LEU A 12 -4.12 -12.17 4.23
CA LEU A 12 -3.91 -12.05 2.79
C LEU A 12 -3.64 -13.42 2.15
N LYS A 13 -2.66 -14.17 2.67
CA LYS A 13 -2.29 -15.50 2.13
C LYS A 13 -3.44 -16.52 2.25
N THR A 14 -4.27 -16.42 3.28
CA THR A 14 -5.47 -17.25 3.42
C THR A 14 -6.50 -16.91 2.35
N LEU A 15 -6.79 -15.62 2.14
CA LEU A 15 -7.73 -15.15 1.12
C LEU A 15 -7.30 -15.59 -0.29
N GLU A 16 -6.01 -15.46 -0.59
CA GLU A 16 -5.44 -15.88 -1.87
C GLU A 16 -5.55 -17.40 -2.07
N LYS A 17 -5.23 -18.18 -1.04
CA LYS A 17 -5.33 -19.66 -1.08
C LYS A 17 -6.77 -20.12 -1.27
N GLU A 18 -7.72 -19.45 -0.64
CA GLU A 18 -9.15 -19.77 -0.70
C GLU A 18 -9.85 -19.18 -1.93
N HIS A 19 -9.16 -18.32 -2.69
CA HIS A 19 -9.71 -17.63 -3.87
C HIS A 19 -11.03 -16.91 -3.56
N ARG A 20 -11.14 -16.26 -2.41
CA ARG A 20 -12.35 -15.56 -1.98
C ARG A 20 -12.11 -14.08 -1.74
N PRO A 21 -13.13 -13.23 -1.86
CA PRO A 21 -13.03 -11.82 -1.45
C PRO A 21 -12.84 -11.71 0.07
N ALA A 22 -12.33 -10.56 0.50
CA ALA A 22 -12.22 -10.24 1.91
C ALA A 22 -13.60 -9.93 2.51
N SER A 23 -13.92 -10.55 3.65
CA SER A 23 -15.07 -10.14 4.46
C SER A 23 -14.79 -8.80 5.16
N PRO A 24 -15.81 -8.14 5.76
CA PRO A 24 -15.58 -6.95 6.57
C PRO A 24 -14.55 -7.18 7.69
N GLU A 25 -14.56 -8.34 8.33
CA GLU A 25 -13.62 -8.71 9.39
C GLU A 25 -12.20 -8.90 8.84
N ASP A 26 -12.07 -9.52 7.65
CA ASP A 26 -10.78 -9.63 6.96
C ASP A 26 -10.24 -8.24 6.60
N GLN A 27 -11.09 -7.36 6.08
CA GLN A 27 -10.71 -5.98 5.73
C GLN A 27 -10.27 -5.18 6.95
N GLU A 28 -10.91 -5.37 8.11
CA GLU A 28 -10.46 -4.75 9.36
C GLU A 28 -9.04 -5.19 9.72
N VAL A 29 -8.75 -6.49 9.63
CA VAL A 29 -7.40 -7.03 9.89
C VAL A 29 -6.39 -6.50 8.85
N LEU A 30 -6.73 -6.52 7.56
CA LEU A 30 -5.86 -6.03 6.49
C LEU A 30 -5.55 -4.54 6.64
N SER A 31 -6.52 -3.73 7.08
CA SER A 31 -6.37 -2.29 7.28
C SER A 31 -5.36 -1.94 8.40
N GLN A 32 -5.04 -2.88 9.28
CA GLN A 32 -4.04 -2.70 10.33
C GLN A 32 -2.60 -2.90 9.84
N TYR A 33 -2.40 -3.26 8.59
CA TYR A 33 -1.06 -3.32 8.00
C TYR A 33 -0.46 -1.92 7.88
N VAL A 34 0.71 -1.73 8.48
CA VAL A 34 1.39 -0.42 8.54
C VAL A 34 2.79 -0.44 7.92
N GLY A 35 3.13 -1.51 7.20
CA GLY A 35 4.45 -1.66 6.60
C GLY A 35 5.59 -1.74 7.61
N TRP A 36 6.80 -1.64 7.13
CA TRP A 36 8.01 -1.98 7.89
C TRP A 36 8.89 -0.77 8.26
N GLY A 37 8.57 0.44 7.79
CA GLY A 37 9.38 1.63 8.01
C GLY A 37 9.62 2.00 9.48
N GLY A 38 8.74 1.58 10.37
CA GLY A 38 8.88 1.84 11.81
C GLY A 38 9.55 0.72 12.62
N ILE A 39 9.94 -0.41 11.99
CA ILE A 39 10.52 -1.59 12.65
C ILE A 39 11.57 -2.30 11.76
N PRO A 40 12.57 -1.58 11.23
CA PRO A 40 13.60 -2.20 10.37
C PRO A 40 14.39 -3.29 11.08
N GLN A 41 14.41 -3.28 12.42
CA GLN A 41 15.10 -4.28 13.24
C GLN A 41 14.60 -5.72 13.01
N ALA A 42 13.36 -5.88 12.57
CA ALA A 42 12.80 -7.19 12.23
C ALA A 42 13.55 -7.90 11.09
N PHE A 43 14.28 -7.13 10.27
CA PHE A 43 15.09 -7.65 9.15
C PHE A 43 16.60 -7.71 9.44
N ASP A 44 17.05 -7.32 10.63
CA ASP A 44 18.47 -7.42 11.02
C ASP A 44 18.74 -8.79 11.65
N GLU A 45 19.33 -9.69 10.87
CA GLU A 45 19.66 -11.06 11.29
C GLU A 45 20.65 -11.14 12.46
N ARG A 46 21.40 -10.05 12.71
CA ARG A 46 22.38 -9.95 13.80
C ARG A 46 21.74 -9.48 15.10
N ASN A 47 20.50 -9.01 15.05
CA ASN A 47 19.80 -8.50 16.22
C ASN A 47 19.14 -9.65 16.99
N ALA A 48 19.82 -10.15 18.03
CA ALA A 48 19.33 -11.26 18.84
C ALA A 48 17.96 -10.98 19.50
N ALA A 49 17.63 -9.72 19.77
CA ALA A 49 16.35 -9.36 20.37
C ALA A 49 15.15 -9.49 19.40
N TRP A 50 15.43 -9.63 18.09
CA TRP A 50 14.43 -9.78 17.02
C TRP A 50 14.60 -11.09 16.26
N ALA A 51 15.31 -12.05 16.83
CA ALA A 51 15.63 -13.32 16.15
C ALA A 51 14.39 -14.16 15.84
N ASP A 52 13.40 -14.15 16.72
CA ASP A 52 12.16 -14.91 16.53
C ASP A 52 11.27 -14.28 15.46
N GLU A 53 11.13 -12.94 15.47
CA GLU A 53 10.40 -12.19 14.47
C GLU A 53 11.05 -12.33 13.08
N ASN A 54 12.38 -12.27 13.01
CA ASN A 54 13.10 -12.48 11.74
C ASN A 54 12.86 -13.89 11.19
N ARG A 55 12.90 -14.92 12.05
CA ARG A 55 12.61 -16.29 11.67
C ARG A 55 11.17 -16.46 11.17
N GLU A 56 10.22 -15.82 11.86
CA GLU A 56 8.81 -15.84 11.47
C GLU A 56 8.59 -15.18 10.10
N LEU A 57 9.23 -14.06 9.84
CA LEU A 57 9.21 -13.40 8.52
C LEU A 57 9.71 -14.33 7.43
N LYS A 58 10.87 -14.94 7.62
CA LYS A 58 11.48 -15.87 6.65
C LYS A 58 10.64 -17.14 6.43
N TYR A 59 9.90 -17.58 7.43
CA TYR A 59 8.99 -18.72 7.30
C TYR A 59 7.70 -18.34 6.55
N THR A 60 7.20 -17.12 6.75
CA THR A 60 5.90 -16.69 6.24
C THR A 60 5.99 -16.10 4.84
N LEU A 61 7.08 -15.39 4.52
CA LEU A 61 7.29 -14.71 3.26
C LEU A 61 8.09 -15.58 2.28
N THR A 62 7.83 -15.41 0.98
CA THR A 62 8.77 -15.91 -0.02
C THR A 62 10.08 -15.11 0.04
N PRO A 63 11.20 -15.62 -0.51
CA PRO A 63 12.44 -14.85 -0.57
C PRO A 63 12.26 -13.47 -1.22
N GLU A 64 11.47 -13.40 -2.29
CA GLU A 64 11.19 -12.14 -3.03
C GLU A 64 10.36 -11.18 -2.17
N GLU A 65 9.30 -11.68 -1.51
CA GLU A 65 8.48 -10.89 -0.58
C GLU A 65 9.32 -10.37 0.60
N TYR A 66 10.21 -11.20 1.14
CA TYR A 66 11.09 -10.81 2.24
C TYR A 66 12.05 -9.69 1.83
N GLU A 67 12.70 -9.80 0.67
CA GLU A 67 13.62 -8.76 0.18
C GLU A 67 12.88 -7.45 -0.16
N MET A 68 11.69 -7.51 -0.76
CA MET A 68 10.86 -6.33 -0.98
C MET A 68 10.46 -5.66 0.34
N ALA A 69 9.97 -6.44 1.31
CA ALA A 69 9.60 -5.93 2.62
C ALA A 69 10.80 -5.28 3.34
N ARG A 70 11.98 -5.90 3.26
CA ARG A 70 13.22 -5.37 3.81
C ARG A 70 13.61 -4.05 3.14
N ALA A 71 13.54 -3.96 1.82
CA ALA A 71 13.83 -2.74 1.07
C ALA A 71 12.84 -1.61 1.42
N SER A 72 11.56 -1.93 1.66
CA SER A 72 10.52 -0.96 2.00
C SER A 72 10.73 -0.30 3.38
N THR A 73 11.58 -0.86 4.25
CA THR A 73 11.87 -0.26 5.57
C THR A 73 12.40 1.18 5.49
N LEU A 74 13.00 1.54 4.37
CA LEU A 74 13.56 2.88 4.14
C LEU A 74 12.53 3.88 3.60
N ASN A 75 11.44 3.40 3.01
CA ASN A 75 10.53 4.21 2.18
C ASN A 75 9.07 4.16 2.60
N ALA A 76 8.69 3.28 3.55
CA ALA A 76 7.30 3.11 3.97
C ALA A 76 6.87 4.24 4.92
N HIS A 77 6.48 5.37 4.34
CA HIS A 77 5.93 6.52 5.05
C HIS A 77 4.46 6.71 4.65
N TYR A 78 3.56 6.45 5.60
CA TYR A 78 2.13 6.65 5.37
C TYR A 78 1.72 8.10 5.66
N THR A 79 0.95 8.67 4.73
CA THR A 79 0.39 10.01 4.88
C THR A 79 -0.72 10.01 5.92
N SER A 80 -0.70 10.97 6.84
CA SER A 80 -1.72 11.06 7.87
C SER A 80 -3.10 11.39 7.28
N PRO A 81 -4.20 10.91 7.88
CA PRO A 81 -5.56 11.24 7.43
C PRO A 81 -5.84 12.73 7.36
N THR A 82 -5.26 13.53 8.27
CA THR A 82 -5.41 15.00 8.28
C THR A 82 -4.81 15.62 7.01
N VAL A 83 -3.63 15.17 6.61
CA VAL A 83 -2.97 15.67 5.38
C VAL A 83 -3.75 15.24 4.15
N ILE A 84 -4.19 13.98 4.08
CA ILE A 84 -4.98 13.49 2.95
C ILE A 84 -6.26 14.31 2.78
N ARG A 85 -7.00 14.56 3.86
CA ARG A 85 -8.21 15.39 3.81
C ARG A 85 -7.93 16.82 3.37
N ALA A 86 -6.82 17.40 3.82
CA ALA A 86 -6.43 18.75 3.40
C ALA A 86 -6.12 18.82 1.90
N ILE A 87 -5.43 17.78 1.37
CA ILE A 87 -5.15 17.67 -0.07
C ILE A 87 -6.46 17.56 -0.87
N TYR A 88 -7.38 16.68 -0.45
CA TYR A 88 -8.67 16.56 -1.12
C TYR A 88 -9.49 17.87 -1.07
N SER A 89 -9.49 18.55 0.07
CA SER A 89 -10.16 19.85 0.18
C SER A 89 -9.58 20.88 -0.80
N ALA A 90 -8.27 20.89 -0.99
CA ALA A 90 -7.64 21.76 -2.00
C ALA A 90 -8.06 21.37 -3.44
N VAL A 91 -8.13 20.09 -3.74
CA VAL A 91 -8.56 19.57 -5.05
C VAL A 91 -10.02 19.93 -5.33
N GLU A 92 -10.92 19.83 -4.34
CA GLU A 92 -12.31 20.28 -4.45
C GLU A 92 -12.41 21.79 -4.73
N GLN A 93 -11.59 22.61 -4.05
CA GLN A 93 -11.54 24.06 -4.28
C GLN A 93 -11.03 24.42 -5.68
N MET A 94 -10.21 23.57 -6.30
CA MET A 94 -9.80 23.71 -7.69
C MET A 94 -10.91 23.29 -8.69
N GLY A 95 -12.05 22.78 -8.21
CA GLY A 95 -13.21 22.41 -9.02
C GLY A 95 -13.23 20.97 -9.53
N PHE A 96 -12.34 20.10 -9.06
CA PHE A 96 -12.38 18.69 -9.42
C PHE A 96 -13.44 17.94 -8.58
N HIS A 97 -14.29 17.16 -9.22
CA HIS A 97 -15.31 16.35 -8.56
C HIS A 97 -15.33 14.89 -9.01
N THR A 98 -15.20 14.62 -10.31
CA THR A 98 -15.31 13.26 -10.83
C THR A 98 -14.37 13.05 -12.00
N GLY A 99 -13.71 11.90 -12.05
CA GLY A 99 -12.81 11.53 -13.12
C GLY A 99 -12.03 10.26 -12.82
N ASN A 100 -11.00 10.01 -13.60
CA ASN A 100 -10.03 8.96 -13.37
C ASN A 100 -8.93 9.46 -12.43
N ILE A 101 -8.88 8.94 -11.22
CA ILE A 101 -7.91 9.33 -10.19
C ILE A 101 -6.80 8.30 -10.10
N LEU A 102 -5.55 8.74 -10.25
CA LEU A 102 -4.36 7.92 -10.07
C LEU A 102 -3.67 8.21 -8.74
N GLU A 103 -3.34 7.17 -7.99
CA GLU A 103 -2.36 7.21 -6.92
C GLU A 103 -1.13 6.38 -7.32
N PRO A 104 -0.01 7.03 -7.74
CA PRO A 104 1.12 6.34 -8.36
C PRO A 104 2.01 5.55 -7.39
N SER A 105 1.74 5.65 -6.10
CA SER A 105 2.42 4.94 -5.01
C SER A 105 1.42 4.74 -3.87
N CYS A 106 0.41 3.88 -4.12
CA CYS A 106 -0.82 3.91 -3.33
C CYS A 106 -0.68 3.29 -1.92
N GLY A 107 0.38 2.56 -1.65
CA GLY A 107 0.50 1.85 -0.38
C GLY A 107 -0.68 0.91 -0.19
N VAL A 108 -1.26 0.93 1.00
CA VAL A 108 -2.50 0.19 1.30
C VAL A 108 -3.77 0.93 0.86
N GLY A 109 -3.68 2.04 0.13
CA GLY A 109 -4.82 2.79 -0.41
C GLY A 109 -5.43 3.80 0.57
N ASN A 110 -4.64 4.45 1.40
CA ASN A 110 -5.16 5.41 2.37
C ASN A 110 -5.88 6.60 1.72
N PHE A 111 -5.45 7.05 0.53
CA PHE A 111 -6.16 8.07 -0.22
C PHE A 111 -7.52 7.56 -0.71
N PHE A 112 -7.61 6.31 -1.13
CA PHE A 112 -8.89 5.71 -1.56
C PHE A 112 -9.88 5.60 -0.40
N GLY A 113 -9.39 5.23 0.80
CA GLY A 113 -10.23 5.13 2.00
C GLY A 113 -10.74 6.47 2.54
N LEU A 114 -10.12 7.56 2.13
CA LEU A 114 -10.49 8.92 2.56
C LEU A 114 -11.05 9.77 1.41
N LEU A 115 -11.46 9.11 0.30
CA LEU A 115 -12.05 9.79 -0.84
C LEU A 115 -13.31 10.56 -0.41
N PRO A 116 -13.40 11.88 -0.71
CA PRO A 116 -14.58 12.68 -0.37
C PRO A 116 -15.86 12.16 -1.03
N GLU A 117 -17.00 12.43 -0.42
CA GLU A 117 -18.31 12.05 -0.97
C GLU A 117 -18.54 12.66 -2.36
N THR A 118 -18.06 13.88 -2.58
CA THR A 118 -18.14 14.59 -3.86
C THR A 118 -17.39 13.89 -5.00
N MET A 119 -16.44 13.00 -4.68
CA MET A 119 -15.61 12.27 -5.64
C MET A 119 -15.95 10.78 -5.75
N GLN A 120 -16.99 10.29 -5.05
CA GLN A 120 -17.33 8.86 -4.98
C GLN A 120 -17.70 8.21 -6.33
N ASN A 121 -18.04 9.01 -7.33
CA ASN A 121 -18.31 8.53 -8.69
C ASN A 121 -17.03 8.45 -9.56
N SER A 122 -15.87 8.77 -9.02
CA SER A 122 -14.60 8.65 -9.71
C SER A 122 -14.16 7.19 -9.85
N ARG A 123 -13.35 6.90 -10.87
CA ARG A 123 -12.65 5.63 -11.02
C ARG A 123 -11.27 5.74 -10.39
N LEU A 124 -10.94 4.77 -9.54
CA LEU A 124 -9.70 4.77 -8.78
C LEU A 124 -8.68 3.82 -9.41
N TYR A 125 -7.47 4.32 -9.58
CA TYR A 125 -6.33 3.57 -10.11
C TYR A 125 -5.16 3.74 -9.16
N GLY A 126 -4.54 2.61 -8.79
CA GLY A 126 -3.37 2.60 -7.92
C GLY A 126 -2.19 1.89 -8.57
N VAL A 127 -1.00 2.30 -8.22
CA VAL A 127 0.23 1.55 -8.52
C VAL A 127 0.99 1.36 -7.22
N GLU A 128 1.42 0.15 -6.93
CA GLU A 128 2.22 -0.16 -5.75
C GLU A 128 3.32 -1.17 -6.11
N LEU A 129 4.55 -0.82 -5.77
CA LEU A 129 5.72 -1.66 -6.05
C LEU A 129 5.81 -2.84 -5.10
N ASP A 130 5.57 -2.62 -3.79
CA ASP A 130 5.63 -3.67 -2.78
C ASP A 130 4.49 -4.66 -2.97
N SER A 131 4.84 -5.90 -3.23
CA SER A 131 3.89 -6.97 -3.58
C SER A 131 2.87 -7.23 -2.47
N ILE A 132 3.27 -7.24 -1.20
CA ILE A 132 2.36 -7.49 -0.08
C ILE A 132 1.42 -6.31 0.09
N THR A 133 1.96 -5.11 0.13
CA THR A 133 1.20 -3.87 0.31
C THR A 133 0.17 -3.68 -0.80
N GLY A 134 0.57 -3.88 -2.06
CA GLY A 134 -0.33 -3.74 -3.21
C GLY A 134 -1.45 -4.79 -3.23
N ARG A 135 -1.15 -6.05 -2.89
CA ARG A 135 -2.18 -7.10 -2.79
C ARG A 135 -3.14 -6.86 -1.63
N ILE A 136 -2.66 -6.34 -0.50
CA ILE A 136 -3.54 -5.90 0.60
C ILE A 136 -4.48 -4.80 0.10
N ALA A 137 -3.96 -3.80 -0.61
CA ALA A 137 -4.77 -2.72 -1.17
C ALA A 137 -5.85 -3.25 -2.13
N GLN A 138 -5.55 -4.24 -2.98
CA GLN A 138 -6.53 -4.87 -3.86
C GLN A 138 -7.69 -5.52 -3.10
N TYR A 139 -7.43 -6.16 -1.95
CA TYR A 139 -8.47 -6.73 -1.10
C TYR A 139 -9.26 -5.70 -0.29
N LEU A 140 -8.61 -4.57 0.08
CA LEU A 140 -9.29 -3.47 0.77
C LEU A 140 -10.19 -2.66 -0.18
N TYR A 141 -9.76 -2.50 -1.43
CA TYR A 141 -10.46 -1.66 -2.43
C TYR A 141 -10.70 -2.44 -3.73
N PRO A 142 -11.56 -3.45 -3.72
CA PRO A 142 -11.81 -4.31 -4.89
C PRO A 142 -12.42 -3.56 -6.08
N GLN A 143 -12.96 -2.36 -5.88
CA GLN A 143 -13.49 -1.49 -6.91
C GLN A 143 -12.40 -0.63 -7.60
N ALA A 144 -11.20 -0.56 -7.02
CA ALA A 144 -10.08 0.16 -7.61
C ALA A 144 -9.25 -0.76 -8.52
N ASP A 145 -8.72 -0.20 -9.60
CA ASP A 145 -7.77 -0.89 -10.48
C ASP A 145 -6.34 -0.66 -9.95
N ILE A 146 -5.84 -1.61 -9.17
CA ILE A 146 -4.53 -1.52 -8.52
C ILE A 146 -3.54 -2.45 -9.20
N ALA A 147 -2.52 -1.87 -9.84
CA ALA A 147 -1.40 -2.59 -10.42
C ALA A 147 -0.28 -2.79 -9.40
N VAL A 148 0.09 -4.04 -9.14
CA VAL A 148 1.22 -4.38 -8.26
C VAL A 148 2.48 -4.49 -9.12
N THR A 149 3.11 -3.34 -9.35
CA THR A 149 4.27 -3.19 -10.23
C THR A 149 4.99 -1.87 -10.00
N GLY A 150 6.16 -1.67 -10.62
CA GLY A 150 6.80 -0.35 -10.65
C GLY A 150 6.02 0.62 -11.55
N PHE A 151 5.98 1.89 -11.16
CA PHE A 151 5.27 2.93 -11.91
C PHE A 151 5.83 3.09 -13.34
N GLU A 152 7.11 2.90 -13.54
CA GLU A 152 7.80 2.96 -14.83
C GLU A 152 7.30 1.92 -15.87
N LYS A 153 6.60 0.88 -15.39
CA LYS A 153 6.00 -0.17 -16.24
C LYS A 153 4.57 0.13 -16.66
N THR A 154 4.02 1.26 -16.19
CA THR A 154 2.68 1.69 -16.60
C THR A 154 2.75 2.51 -17.89
N ASP A 155 1.78 2.32 -18.78
CA ASP A 155 1.79 2.90 -20.14
C ASP A 155 0.59 3.80 -20.47
N ARG A 156 -0.30 4.04 -19.50
CA ARG A 156 -1.49 4.89 -19.71
C ARG A 156 -1.09 6.36 -19.89
N LYS A 157 -1.38 6.92 -21.06
CA LYS A 157 -1.14 8.34 -21.41
C LYS A 157 -2.47 9.04 -21.58
N ASP A 158 -2.51 10.31 -21.16
CA ASP A 158 -3.70 11.19 -21.32
C ASP A 158 -5.01 10.56 -20.82
N PHE A 159 -4.92 9.74 -19.74
CA PHE A 159 -6.01 8.94 -19.24
C PHE A 159 -6.53 9.41 -17.86
N PHE A 160 -5.67 9.99 -17.05
CA PHE A 160 -6.01 10.40 -15.69
C PHE A 160 -6.37 11.88 -15.65
N ASP A 161 -7.48 12.20 -14.96
CA ASP A 161 -7.93 13.57 -14.71
C ASP A 161 -7.27 14.17 -13.47
N LEU A 162 -6.87 13.31 -12.53
CA LEU A 162 -6.16 13.67 -11.29
C LEU A 162 -5.10 12.63 -10.98
N ALA A 163 -3.88 13.07 -10.70
CA ALA A 163 -2.85 12.28 -10.04
C ALA A 163 -2.63 12.85 -8.63
N ILE A 164 -2.78 12.02 -7.61
CA ILE A 164 -2.74 12.43 -6.20
C ILE A 164 -2.00 11.38 -5.39
N GLY A 165 -1.18 11.80 -4.43
CA GLY A 165 -0.46 10.87 -3.57
C GLY A 165 0.73 11.51 -2.90
N ASN A 166 1.44 10.69 -2.12
CA ASN A 166 2.71 11.03 -1.52
C ASN A 166 3.74 10.02 -2.00
N VAL A 167 4.38 10.33 -3.15
CA VAL A 167 5.39 9.44 -3.73
C VAL A 167 6.65 9.40 -2.86
N PRO A 168 7.35 8.26 -2.79
CA PRO A 168 8.63 8.18 -2.11
C PRO A 168 9.61 9.21 -2.68
N PHE A 169 10.26 9.94 -1.79
CA PHE A 169 11.31 10.90 -2.13
C PHE A 169 12.55 10.60 -1.30
N GLY A 170 13.70 10.82 -1.89
CA GLY A 170 14.99 10.55 -1.25
C GLY A 170 16.13 10.44 -2.25
N ALA A 171 17.35 10.18 -1.77
CA ALA A 171 18.54 10.03 -2.60
C ALA A 171 18.67 8.63 -3.23
N TYR A 172 17.56 8.01 -3.59
CA TYR A 172 17.59 6.68 -4.24
C TYR A 172 17.79 6.86 -5.75
N LYS A 173 18.74 6.13 -6.30
CA LYS A 173 18.73 5.86 -7.73
C LYS A 173 17.77 4.70 -7.93
N VAL A 174 16.75 4.89 -8.76
CA VAL A 174 16.03 3.78 -9.37
C VAL A 174 17.10 3.02 -10.16
N ALA A 175 17.28 1.75 -9.86
CA ALA A 175 18.18 0.92 -10.66
C ALA A 175 17.52 0.72 -12.02
N ASP A 176 18.17 1.28 -13.06
CA ASP A 176 17.82 1.02 -14.45
C ASP A 176 18.11 -0.45 -14.79
#